data_a58daa696d298522844310aeb5ed6f3f
#
_entry.id   a58daa696d298522844310aeb5ed6f3f
#
_cell.length_a   1.000
_cell.length_b   1.000
_cell.length_c   1.000
_cell.angle_alpha   90.00
_cell.angle_beta   90.00
_cell.angle_gamma   90.00
#
_symmetry.space_group_name_H-M   'P 1'
#
loop_
_entity.id
_entity.type
_entity.pdbx_description
1 polymer ?
#
loop_
_entity_poly.entity_id
_entity_poly.type
_entity_poly.pdbx_seq_one_letter_code
_entity_poly.pdbx_strand_id
1 'polypeptide(L)'
;MEGSDIRNRADPGQSRPGRDTKDSSTQTDSRVQGHGPRLSKVNLFTLLSLWMELFPPEQPEEDDHSQVRGIGLVVVRDSKVVGLHCSGPELHAGQAAIIQHGASLADCHLYFSRRPCATCLKMIINAGVSQISFWPGDPEVSMLSSTSTNHSKSRSPPDSITEEAALDAVAIEKLKSNSRPHICVLLQPLAPGLAQFVDETSRECDFMERVADDEPGLNTEELFNREWTRHLKHFSRQFLVETPRQHRYILTHMGLENFCVEPYFSNLRNNMRELVEVLAAVAAGVPQQQHGFYREQHSTPESSLAKSPPPPRHDGLSQDVARHCIVQARLLAYRTEDPKLGVGAVIWAKGQSAGSDGTGCLYLVGCGYNAYPAGSQYAEYPQMDNKQEDRQRRKYRYIIHAEQNALTFRTRAIKPEEPTMLFVTKCPCDECVPLIRGAGITHIYTTDQDRDKDKGDISYLRFSSLKNISKFIWQKSPSPGSASSPHRANGCVGKHSRQTDQESHSTKKLCTNRSHDSPTVS
;
A
#
# COMPACT_ATOMS: atom_id res chain seq x y z
N MET A 1 -31.01 -70.85 -16.51
CA MET A 1 -32.40 -70.52 -16.12
C MET A 1 -32.43 -69.04 -16.12
N GLU A 2 -32.91 -68.55 -17.18
CA GLU A 2 -34.06 -67.65 -17.42
C GLU A 2 -33.78 -66.26 -16.86
N GLY A 3 -33.60 -65.25 -17.59
CA GLY A 3 -34.27 -64.82 -18.83
C GLY A 3 -35.31 -63.76 -18.51
N SER A 4 -35.07 -62.52 -18.87
CA SER A 4 -36.09 -61.69 -19.53
C SER A 4 -35.53 -60.29 -19.86
N ASP A 5 -35.46 -60.08 -21.15
CA ASP A 5 -35.48 -58.79 -21.84
C ASP A 5 -36.67 -57.94 -21.45
N ILE A 6 -36.50 -56.61 -21.36
CA ILE A 6 -37.48 -55.61 -21.82
C ILE A 6 -36.76 -54.33 -22.29
N ARG A 7 -36.63 -54.20 -23.57
CA ARG A 7 -36.89 -53.15 -24.56
C ARG A 7 -36.89 -51.66 -24.11
N ASN A 8 -36.00 -50.97 -24.77
CA ASN A 8 -36.13 -49.65 -25.46
C ASN A 8 -37.38 -48.81 -25.21
N ARG A 9 -37.13 -47.59 -24.74
CA ARG A 9 -37.80 -46.40 -25.31
C ARG A 9 -36.84 -45.21 -25.28
N ALA A 10 -36.46 -44.77 -26.48
CA ALA A 10 -35.79 -43.48 -26.73
C ALA A 10 -36.84 -42.39 -26.58
N ASP A 11 -36.46 -41.30 -25.88
CA ASP A 11 -37.14 -40.04 -25.95
C ASP A 11 -36.11 -38.95 -26.26
N PRO A 12 -36.31 -38.16 -27.33
CA PRO A 12 -35.33 -37.18 -27.78
C PRO A 12 -35.64 -35.82 -27.18
N GLY A 13 -34.58 -35.15 -26.70
CA GLY A 13 -34.57 -33.69 -26.69
C GLY A 13 -34.76 -33.01 -25.37
N GLN A 14 -33.67 -32.90 -24.60
CA GLN A 14 -33.41 -31.71 -23.82
C GLN A 14 -31.92 -31.43 -23.88
N SER A 15 -31.55 -30.54 -24.78
CA SER A 15 -30.25 -29.87 -24.82
C SER A 15 -30.07 -29.10 -23.52
N ARG A 16 -29.16 -29.57 -22.66
CA ARG A 16 -28.62 -28.78 -21.55
C ARG A 16 -27.87 -27.58 -22.16
N PRO A 17 -28.16 -26.34 -21.74
CA PRO A 17 -27.35 -25.20 -22.17
C PRO A 17 -25.93 -25.42 -21.69
N GLY A 18 -25.00 -25.30 -22.62
CA GLY A 18 -23.56 -25.32 -22.36
C GLY A 18 -23.24 -24.33 -21.26
N ARG A 19 -22.47 -24.79 -20.29
CA ARG A 19 -21.82 -23.97 -19.30
C ARG A 19 -20.77 -23.19 -20.07
N ASP A 20 -21.16 -21.99 -20.55
CA ASP A 20 -20.21 -21.01 -21.03
C ASP A 20 -19.23 -20.74 -19.91
N THR A 21 -18.06 -21.33 -20.02
CA THR A 21 -16.87 -20.85 -19.34
C THR A 21 -16.63 -19.45 -19.90
N LYS A 22 -17.25 -18.45 -19.27
CA LYS A 22 -16.86 -17.07 -19.47
C LYS A 22 -15.40 -16.99 -19.11
N ASP A 23 -14.57 -17.00 -20.15
CA ASP A 23 -13.25 -16.44 -20.12
C ASP A 23 -13.33 -15.15 -19.32
N SER A 24 -12.73 -15.14 -18.14
CA SER A 24 -12.45 -13.92 -17.40
C SER A 24 -11.30 -13.22 -18.09
N SER A 25 -11.47 -12.91 -19.39
CA SER A 25 -10.62 -11.98 -20.10
C SER A 25 -10.70 -10.66 -19.35
N THR A 26 -9.59 -10.23 -18.81
CA THR A 26 -9.16 -8.86 -18.59
C THR A 26 -10.16 -7.80 -19.09
N GLN A 27 -11.30 -7.70 -18.42
CA GLN A 27 -12.11 -6.50 -18.52
C GLN A 27 -11.24 -5.38 -17.96
N THR A 28 -10.70 -4.60 -18.86
CA THR A 28 -10.05 -3.34 -18.56
C THR A 28 -10.97 -2.55 -17.65
N ASP A 29 -10.54 -2.36 -16.42
CA ASP A 29 -11.22 -1.68 -15.30
C ASP A 29 -11.52 -0.18 -15.61
N SER A 30 -11.39 0.21 -16.89
CA SER A 30 -11.44 1.58 -17.41
C SER A 30 -12.82 2.08 -17.85
N ARG A 31 -13.90 1.28 -17.70
CA ARG A 31 -15.24 1.67 -18.12
C ARG A 31 -16.18 1.99 -16.96
N VAL A 32 -15.76 2.85 -16.05
CA VAL A 32 -16.72 3.49 -15.15
C VAL A 32 -16.69 4.99 -15.42
N GLN A 33 -17.61 5.45 -16.25
CA GLN A 33 -17.81 6.87 -16.49
C GLN A 33 -18.13 7.57 -15.16
N GLY A 34 -17.35 8.58 -14.79
CA GLY A 34 -17.65 9.50 -13.70
C GLY A 34 -16.69 9.50 -12.53
N HIS A 35 -15.58 8.74 -12.56
CA HIS A 35 -14.59 8.72 -11.49
C HIS A 35 -13.29 9.39 -11.90
N GLY A 36 -12.66 10.04 -10.93
CA GLY A 36 -11.28 10.49 -11.05
C GLY A 36 -10.35 9.32 -11.40
N PRO A 37 -9.15 9.61 -11.92
CA PRO A 37 -8.20 8.58 -12.28
C PRO A 37 -7.81 7.76 -11.04
N ARG A 38 -7.76 6.43 -11.19
CA ARG A 38 -7.39 5.51 -10.11
C ARG A 38 -6.42 4.44 -10.58
N LEU A 39 -5.61 3.92 -9.67
CA LEU A 39 -4.73 2.80 -9.97
C LEU A 39 -5.54 1.56 -10.39
N SER A 40 -5.10 0.89 -11.46
CA SER A 40 -5.60 -0.46 -11.75
C SER A 40 -5.15 -1.42 -10.64
N LYS A 41 -5.85 -2.54 -10.47
CA LYS A 41 -5.46 -3.57 -9.49
C LYS A 41 -4.04 -4.08 -9.76
N VAL A 42 -3.74 -4.34 -11.04
CA VAL A 42 -2.41 -4.80 -11.46
C VAL A 42 -1.31 -3.81 -11.06
N ASN A 43 -1.50 -2.52 -11.38
CA ASN A 43 -0.52 -1.49 -11.05
C ASN A 43 -0.39 -1.28 -9.53
N LEU A 44 -1.51 -1.34 -8.77
CA LEU A 44 -1.47 -1.30 -7.31
C LEU A 44 -0.63 -2.45 -6.73
N PHE A 45 -0.88 -3.70 -7.16
CA PHE A 45 -0.17 -4.85 -6.63
C PHE A 45 1.31 -4.84 -7.03
N THR A 46 1.62 -4.36 -8.23
CA THR A 46 3.00 -4.14 -8.67
C THR A 46 3.69 -3.07 -7.82
N LEU A 47 3.06 -1.91 -7.60
CA LEU A 47 3.62 -0.84 -6.74
C LEU A 47 3.82 -1.30 -5.30
N LEU A 48 2.88 -2.06 -4.75
CA LEU A 48 3.04 -2.66 -3.42
C LEU A 48 4.20 -3.65 -3.38
N SER A 49 4.43 -4.46 -4.44
CA SER A 49 5.58 -5.38 -4.47
C SER A 49 6.91 -4.63 -4.53
N LEU A 50 7.01 -3.55 -5.35
CA LEU A 50 8.18 -2.70 -5.37
C LEU A 50 8.41 -2.03 -4.00
N TRP A 51 7.35 -1.58 -3.35
CA TRP A 51 7.43 -0.95 -2.04
C TRP A 51 7.87 -1.95 -0.96
N MET A 52 7.40 -3.20 -1.01
CA MET A 52 7.85 -4.26 -0.10
C MET A 52 9.33 -4.61 -0.24
N GLU A 53 9.93 -4.47 -1.42
CA GLU A 53 11.38 -4.62 -1.60
C GLU A 53 12.19 -3.62 -0.76
N LEU A 54 11.60 -2.47 -0.43
CA LEU A 54 12.18 -1.40 0.36
C LEU A 54 11.80 -1.47 1.85
N PHE A 55 11.32 -2.61 2.33
CA PHE A 55 10.93 -2.75 3.73
C PHE A 55 12.16 -2.52 4.64
N PRO A 56 12.10 -1.56 5.59
CA PRO A 56 13.27 -1.23 6.40
C PRO A 56 13.58 -2.35 7.39
N PRO A 57 14.85 -2.69 7.61
CA PRO A 57 15.26 -3.66 8.63
C PRO A 57 14.90 -3.18 10.03
N GLU A 58 14.60 -4.10 10.96
CA GLU A 58 14.29 -3.75 12.36
C GLU A 58 15.50 -3.15 13.08
N GLN A 59 16.70 -3.57 12.75
CA GLN A 59 17.97 -3.01 13.26
C GLN A 59 18.90 -2.72 12.08
N PRO A 60 19.43 -1.50 11.95
CA PRO A 60 20.49 -1.22 10.99
C PRO A 60 21.74 -1.99 11.41
N GLU A 61 22.17 -2.93 10.60
CA GLU A 61 23.47 -3.60 10.79
C GLU A 61 24.57 -2.59 10.47
N GLU A 62 25.42 -2.29 11.46
CA GLU A 62 26.44 -1.22 11.37
C GLU A 62 27.56 -1.50 10.36
N ASP A 63 27.71 -2.74 9.83
CA ASP A 63 28.90 -3.16 9.08
C ASP A 63 28.66 -3.94 7.78
N ASP A 64 27.46 -4.04 7.22
CA ASP A 64 27.29 -4.84 6.02
C ASP A 64 27.24 -4.03 4.72
N HIS A 65 28.38 -3.96 4.04
CA HIS A 65 28.53 -3.46 2.67
C HIS A 65 27.98 -4.43 1.60
N SER A 66 27.52 -5.61 1.98
CA SER A 66 26.85 -6.58 1.09
C SER A 66 25.34 -6.53 1.26
N GLN A 67 24.70 -5.42 0.89
CA GLN A 67 23.23 -5.37 0.80
C GLN A 67 22.75 -6.43 -0.18
N VAL A 68 22.39 -7.61 0.35
CA VAL A 68 21.56 -8.56 -0.41
C VAL A 68 20.26 -7.83 -0.73
N ARG A 69 20.05 -7.53 -2.01
CA ARG A 69 18.85 -6.82 -2.47
C ARG A 69 17.64 -7.67 -2.11
N GLY A 70 16.81 -7.18 -1.19
CA GLY A 70 15.55 -7.79 -0.84
C GLY A 70 14.63 -7.90 -2.06
N ILE A 71 13.64 -8.78 -1.98
CA ILE A 71 12.57 -8.89 -2.98
C ILE A 71 11.25 -8.70 -2.27
N GLY A 72 10.40 -7.88 -2.86
CA GLY A 72 9.03 -7.70 -2.40
C GLY A 72 8.07 -8.66 -3.09
N LEU A 73 7.09 -9.17 -2.35
CA LEU A 73 6.05 -10.05 -2.85
C LEU A 73 4.69 -9.66 -2.29
N VAL A 74 3.71 -9.59 -3.18
CA VAL A 74 2.29 -9.42 -2.84
C VAL A 74 1.53 -10.68 -3.22
N VAL A 75 0.84 -11.28 -2.27
CA VAL A 75 -0.06 -12.41 -2.47
C VAL A 75 -1.48 -11.91 -2.57
N VAL A 76 -2.18 -12.25 -3.65
CA VAL A 76 -3.53 -11.77 -3.97
C VAL A 76 -4.46 -12.97 -4.17
N ARG A 77 -5.63 -12.93 -3.52
CA ARG A 77 -6.73 -13.87 -3.74
C ARG A 77 -8.03 -13.08 -3.94
N ASP A 78 -8.82 -13.43 -4.95
CA ASP A 78 -10.09 -12.74 -5.26
C ASP A 78 -9.95 -11.21 -5.35
N SER A 79 -8.85 -10.75 -5.95
CA SER A 79 -8.52 -9.33 -6.04
C SER A 79 -8.31 -8.62 -4.70
N LYS A 80 -8.06 -9.36 -3.62
CA LYS A 80 -7.71 -8.85 -2.28
C LYS A 80 -6.28 -9.23 -1.93
N VAL A 81 -5.54 -8.31 -1.33
CA VAL A 81 -4.20 -8.59 -0.81
C VAL A 81 -4.35 -9.45 0.44
N VAL A 82 -3.75 -10.63 0.42
CA VAL A 82 -3.79 -11.60 1.52
C VAL A 82 -2.41 -11.83 2.17
N GLY A 83 -1.34 -11.34 1.54
CA GLY A 83 0.02 -11.40 2.08
C GLY A 83 0.91 -10.32 1.49
N LEU A 84 1.79 -9.79 2.32
CA LEU A 84 2.87 -8.87 1.96
C LEU A 84 4.15 -9.43 2.56
N HIS A 85 5.15 -9.71 1.74
CA HIS A 85 6.41 -10.31 2.14
C HIS A 85 7.59 -9.57 1.55
N CYS A 86 8.73 -9.70 2.21
CA CYS A 86 9.99 -9.22 1.69
C CYS A 86 11.08 -10.26 2.02
N SER A 87 12.11 -10.33 1.19
CA SER A 87 13.25 -11.22 1.46
C SER A 87 14.03 -10.72 2.66
N GLY A 88 14.40 -11.64 3.53
CA GLY A 88 15.35 -11.42 4.61
C GLY A 88 16.73 -12.01 4.31
N PRO A 89 17.64 -11.96 5.28
CA PRO A 89 18.99 -12.51 5.11
C PRO A 89 19.01 -14.00 4.80
N GLU A 90 18.07 -14.78 5.33
CA GLU A 90 18.02 -16.23 5.24
C GLU A 90 16.90 -16.77 4.36
N LEU A 91 15.83 -16.00 4.15
CA LEU A 91 14.63 -16.43 3.44
C LEU A 91 14.29 -15.48 2.29
N HIS A 92 14.07 -16.05 1.12
CA HIS A 92 13.46 -15.31 0.01
C HIS A 92 11.97 -15.06 0.26
N ALA A 93 11.42 -13.97 -0.29
CA ALA A 93 10.00 -13.62 -0.14
C ALA A 93 9.05 -14.76 -0.58
N GLY A 94 9.44 -15.54 -1.62
CA GLY A 94 8.68 -16.70 -2.06
C GLY A 94 8.66 -17.83 -1.02
N GLN A 95 9.76 -18.06 -0.34
CA GLN A 95 9.86 -19.05 0.75
C GLN A 95 9.06 -18.58 1.97
N ALA A 96 9.16 -17.30 2.33
CA ALA A 96 8.37 -16.70 3.42
C ALA A 96 6.86 -16.85 3.17
N ALA A 97 6.41 -16.63 1.94
CA ALA A 97 5.02 -16.85 1.54
C ALA A 97 4.59 -18.32 1.69
N ILE A 98 5.44 -19.28 1.31
CA ILE A 98 5.17 -20.72 1.50
C ILE A 98 5.03 -21.05 2.99
N ILE A 99 5.95 -20.58 3.83
CA ILE A 99 5.91 -20.82 5.28
C ILE A 99 4.62 -20.23 5.88
N GLN A 100 4.25 -19.03 5.44
CA GLN A 100 3.15 -18.29 6.04
C GLN A 100 1.77 -18.77 5.56
N HIS A 101 1.64 -19.17 4.30
CA HIS A 101 0.35 -19.47 3.66
C HIS A 101 0.20 -20.97 3.31
N GLY A 102 1.30 -21.68 3.05
CA GLY A 102 1.28 -23.10 2.68
C GLY A 102 0.31 -23.39 1.52
N ALA A 103 -0.52 -24.42 1.68
CA ALA A 103 -1.51 -24.81 0.68
C ALA A 103 -2.58 -23.74 0.39
N SER A 104 -2.71 -22.74 1.24
CA SER A 104 -3.63 -21.64 0.98
C SER A 104 -3.15 -20.68 -0.10
N LEU A 105 -1.96 -20.90 -0.68
CA LEU A 105 -1.52 -20.22 -1.91
C LEU A 105 -2.20 -20.74 -3.18
N ALA A 106 -2.90 -21.88 -3.11
CA ALA A 106 -3.64 -22.39 -4.25
C ALA A 106 -4.61 -21.31 -4.80
N ASP A 107 -4.63 -21.20 -6.13
CA ASP A 107 -5.42 -20.22 -6.88
C ASP A 107 -5.10 -18.74 -6.63
N CYS A 108 -4.05 -18.45 -5.84
CA CYS A 108 -3.58 -17.08 -5.66
C CYS A 108 -2.83 -16.55 -6.89
N HIS A 109 -2.83 -15.21 -7.01
CA HIS A 109 -1.96 -14.47 -7.92
C HIS A 109 -0.82 -13.85 -7.11
N LEU A 110 0.41 -14.01 -7.58
CA LEU A 110 1.60 -13.46 -6.92
C LEU A 110 2.23 -12.36 -7.77
N TYR A 111 2.60 -11.25 -7.12
CA TYR A 111 3.28 -10.12 -7.74
C TYR A 111 4.62 -9.90 -7.07
N PHE A 112 5.69 -10.10 -7.82
CA PHE A 112 7.06 -9.95 -7.36
C PHE A 112 7.70 -8.67 -7.87
N SER A 113 8.52 -8.03 -7.05
CA SER A 113 9.34 -6.89 -7.47
C SER A 113 10.51 -7.27 -8.37
N ARG A 114 10.83 -8.56 -8.49
CA ARG A 114 11.83 -9.14 -9.39
C ARG A 114 11.40 -10.53 -9.84
N ARG A 115 11.95 -11.05 -10.95
CA ARG A 115 11.71 -12.44 -11.32
C ARG A 115 12.24 -13.36 -10.21
N PRO A 116 11.40 -14.23 -9.61
CA PRO A 116 11.85 -15.15 -8.56
C PRO A 116 12.84 -16.18 -9.09
N CYS A 117 13.77 -16.66 -8.25
CA CYS A 117 14.70 -17.73 -8.58
C CYS A 117 14.00 -19.09 -8.75
N ALA A 118 14.67 -20.05 -9.38
CA ALA A 118 14.10 -21.37 -9.64
C ALA A 118 13.68 -22.10 -8.36
N THR A 119 14.41 -21.91 -7.26
CA THR A 119 14.08 -22.50 -5.96
C THR A 119 12.74 -22.01 -5.42
N CYS A 120 12.50 -20.69 -5.45
CA CYS A 120 11.21 -20.12 -5.06
C CYS A 120 10.10 -20.56 -6.02
N LEU A 121 10.38 -20.48 -7.33
CA LEU A 121 9.40 -20.76 -8.37
C LEU A 121 8.86 -22.20 -8.30
N LYS A 122 9.72 -23.21 -8.15
CA LYS A 122 9.28 -24.63 -8.04
C LYS A 122 8.35 -24.86 -6.85
N MET A 123 8.63 -24.23 -5.71
CA MET A 123 7.81 -24.37 -4.49
C MET A 123 6.45 -23.71 -4.66
N ILE A 124 6.42 -22.52 -5.26
CA ILE A 124 5.20 -21.74 -5.53
C ILE A 124 4.30 -22.47 -6.53
N ILE A 125 4.89 -23.04 -7.59
CA ILE A 125 4.18 -23.87 -8.57
C ILE A 125 3.56 -25.09 -7.88
N ASN A 126 4.33 -25.77 -7.01
CA ASN A 126 3.85 -26.92 -6.26
C ASN A 126 2.71 -26.57 -5.29
N ALA A 127 2.66 -25.34 -4.78
CA ALA A 127 1.56 -24.86 -3.94
C ALA A 127 0.26 -24.58 -4.72
N GLY A 128 0.25 -24.69 -6.05
CA GLY A 128 -0.95 -24.54 -6.87
C GLY A 128 -1.34 -23.11 -7.19
N VAL A 129 -0.39 -22.19 -7.17
CA VAL A 129 -0.60 -20.78 -7.57
C VAL A 129 -1.10 -20.71 -9.01
N SER A 130 -2.05 -19.85 -9.31
CA SER A 130 -2.64 -19.71 -10.65
C SER A 130 -1.88 -18.74 -11.54
N GLN A 131 -1.29 -17.69 -10.97
CA GLN A 131 -0.58 -16.67 -11.74
C GLN A 131 0.61 -16.12 -10.96
N ILE A 132 1.72 -15.90 -11.67
CA ILE A 132 2.94 -15.28 -11.15
C ILE A 132 3.29 -14.12 -12.07
N SER A 133 3.29 -12.92 -11.53
CA SER A 133 3.73 -11.71 -12.22
C SER A 133 4.99 -11.16 -11.56
N PHE A 134 5.86 -10.54 -12.34
CA PHE A 134 7.07 -9.93 -11.81
C PHE A 134 7.45 -8.67 -12.57
N TRP A 135 8.20 -7.82 -11.90
CA TRP A 135 8.78 -6.62 -12.50
C TRP A 135 9.91 -6.99 -13.45
N PRO A 136 9.93 -6.45 -14.67
CA PRO A 136 10.89 -6.83 -15.72
C PRO A 136 12.22 -6.05 -15.61
N GLY A 137 12.78 -5.99 -14.43
CA GLY A 137 14.12 -5.47 -14.14
C GLY A 137 15.11 -6.60 -13.85
N ASP A 138 16.12 -6.32 -13.02
CA ASP A 138 17.10 -7.33 -12.61
C ASP A 138 16.41 -8.52 -11.92
N PRO A 139 16.77 -9.78 -12.25
CA PRO A 139 16.19 -10.95 -11.60
C PRO A 139 16.72 -11.15 -10.17
N GLU A 140 16.03 -11.99 -9.40
CA GLU A 140 16.51 -12.49 -8.12
C GLU A 140 17.79 -13.33 -8.31
N VAL A 141 18.76 -13.13 -7.43
CA VAL A 141 19.95 -13.97 -7.37
C VAL A 141 19.71 -15.12 -6.39
N SER A 142 20.04 -16.35 -6.78
CA SER A 142 19.89 -17.52 -5.90
C SER A 142 20.79 -17.39 -4.67
N MET A 143 20.28 -17.77 -3.49
CA MET A 143 21.06 -17.78 -2.23
C MET A 143 22.28 -18.70 -2.28
N LEU A 144 22.28 -19.71 -3.14
CA LEU A 144 23.42 -20.60 -3.33
C LEU A 144 24.68 -19.85 -3.79
N SER A 145 24.49 -18.73 -4.49
CA SER A 145 25.60 -17.88 -4.93
C SER A 145 26.15 -16.98 -3.80
N SER A 146 25.36 -16.70 -2.76
CA SER A 146 25.73 -15.73 -1.70
C SER A 146 26.57 -16.38 -0.61
N THR A 147 26.41 -17.67 -0.33
CA THR A 147 27.14 -18.38 0.73
C THR A 147 28.60 -18.70 0.38
N SER A 148 28.95 -18.62 -0.92
CA SER A 148 30.33 -18.89 -1.38
C SER A 148 31.34 -17.79 -1.02
N THR A 149 30.89 -16.61 -0.54
CA THR A 149 31.78 -15.47 -0.31
C THR A 149 32.38 -15.41 1.10
N ASN A 150 31.88 -16.19 2.09
CA ASN A 150 32.26 -16.03 3.49
C ASN A 150 33.38 -16.94 4.02
N HIS A 151 33.91 -17.91 3.25
CA HIS A 151 34.90 -18.85 3.78
C HIS A 151 36.22 -19.00 3.03
N SER A 152 36.49 -18.23 2.00
CA SER A 152 37.86 -18.24 1.45
C SER A 152 38.19 -16.88 0.85
N LYS A 153 39.23 -16.22 1.39
CA LYS A 153 39.98 -15.15 0.72
C LYS A 153 40.73 -15.64 -0.53
N SER A 154 40.22 -16.67 -1.19
CA SER A 154 40.70 -17.12 -2.47
C SER A 154 39.87 -16.42 -3.54
N ARG A 155 40.54 -15.65 -4.36
CA ARG A 155 40.04 -15.06 -5.60
C ARG A 155 39.34 -16.17 -6.42
N SER A 156 38.02 -16.36 -6.19
CA SER A 156 37.19 -17.09 -7.13
C SER A 156 36.99 -16.23 -8.36
N PRO A 157 37.13 -16.75 -9.57
CA PRO A 157 36.97 -15.95 -10.78
C PRO A 157 35.52 -15.45 -10.86
N PRO A 158 35.27 -14.27 -11.44
CA PRO A 158 33.94 -13.69 -11.62
C PRO A 158 32.99 -14.57 -12.47
N ASP A 159 33.50 -15.64 -13.03
CA ASP A 159 32.78 -16.55 -13.94
C ASP A 159 31.80 -17.49 -13.21
N SER A 160 32.01 -17.78 -11.92
CA SER A 160 31.13 -18.74 -11.18
C SER A 160 29.73 -18.19 -10.88
N ILE A 161 29.60 -16.88 -10.64
CA ILE A 161 28.28 -16.23 -10.41
C ILE A 161 27.47 -16.20 -11.71
N THR A 162 28.12 -16.05 -12.85
CA THR A 162 27.47 -16.05 -14.16
C THR A 162 27.00 -17.44 -14.56
N GLU A 163 27.71 -18.49 -14.19
CA GLU A 163 27.34 -19.89 -14.47
C GLU A 163 26.08 -20.27 -13.68
N GLU A 164 26.02 -19.99 -12.36
CA GLU A 164 24.86 -20.30 -11.53
C GLU A 164 23.61 -19.52 -12.00
N ALA A 165 23.77 -18.26 -12.35
CA ALA A 165 22.68 -17.45 -12.91
C ALA A 165 22.15 -18.01 -14.26
N ALA A 166 23.04 -18.57 -15.07
CA ALA A 166 22.65 -19.21 -16.32
C ALA A 166 21.91 -20.53 -16.08
N LEU A 167 22.36 -21.35 -15.11
CA LEU A 167 21.68 -22.60 -14.71
C LEU A 167 20.28 -22.30 -14.13
N ASP A 168 20.17 -21.28 -13.27
CA ASP A 168 18.90 -20.82 -12.71
C ASP A 168 17.93 -20.37 -13.81
N ALA A 169 18.41 -19.61 -14.81
CA ALA A 169 17.61 -19.17 -15.94
C ALA A 169 17.07 -20.34 -16.77
N VAL A 170 17.90 -21.36 -17.06
CA VAL A 170 17.48 -22.57 -17.77
C VAL A 170 16.43 -23.35 -16.97
N ALA A 171 16.61 -23.46 -15.65
CA ALA A 171 15.65 -24.14 -14.78
C ALA A 171 14.30 -23.41 -14.77
N ILE A 172 14.29 -22.07 -14.70
CA ILE A 172 13.08 -21.24 -14.74
C ILE A 172 12.33 -21.43 -16.05
N GLU A 173 13.01 -21.43 -17.21
CA GLU A 173 12.34 -21.63 -18.50
C GLU A 173 11.70 -23.02 -18.62
N LYS A 174 12.35 -24.05 -18.08
CA LYS A 174 11.75 -25.40 -17.99
C LYS A 174 10.53 -25.43 -17.07
N LEU A 175 10.60 -24.77 -15.92
CA LEU A 175 9.46 -24.64 -15.00
C LEU A 175 8.30 -23.89 -15.65
N LYS A 176 8.59 -22.78 -16.34
CA LYS A 176 7.60 -21.95 -17.03
C LYS A 176 6.88 -22.71 -18.15
N SER A 177 7.61 -23.46 -18.97
CA SER A 177 7.04 -24.19 -20.11
C SER A 177 6.28 -25.47 -19.71
N ASN A 178 6.50 -26.02 -18.51
CA ASN A 178 5.93 -27.31 -18.08
C ASN A 178 5.01 -27.20 -16.86
N SER A 179 4.62 -25.99 -16.45
CA SER A 179 3.78 -25.81 -15.28
C SER A 179 2.45 -25.10 -15.59
N ARG A 180 1.49 -25.24 -14.67
CA ARG A 180 0.15 -24.68 -14.83
C ARG A 180 0.05 -23.16 -14.66
N PRO A 181 0.77 -22.51 -13.71
CA PRO A 181 0.59 -21.09 -13.49
C PRO A 181 1.01 -20.28 -14.71
N HIS A 182 0.27 -19.23 -14.99
CA HIS A 182 0.67 -18.24 -15.98
C HIS A 182 1.78 -17.35 -15.40
N ILE A 183 2.99 -17.48 -15.93
CA ILE A 183 4.17 -16.72 -15.48
C ILE A 183 4.45 -15.63 -16.51
N CYS A 184 4.27 -14.37 -16.12
CA CYS A 184 4.27 -13.26 -17.07
C CYS A 184 4.71 -11.93 -16.44
N VAL A 185 4.89 -10.94 -17.28
CA VAL A 185 4.99 -9.52 -16.92
C VAL A 185 3.63 -8.88 -17.13
N LEU A 186 3.05 -8.33 -16.07
CA LEU A 186 1.80 -7.59 -16.13
C LEU A 186 2.08 -6.14 -15.75
N LEU A 187 2.21 -5.28 -16.75
CA LEU A 187 2.27 -3.83 -16.55
C LEU A 187 1.19 -3.19 -17.41
N GLN A 188 0.32 -2.42 -16.79
CA GLN A 188 -0.70 -1.66 -17.50
C GLN A 188 -0.29 -0.20 -17.59
N PRO A 189 -0.57 0.48 -18.73
CA PRO A 189 -0.42 1.92 -18.79
C PRO A 189 -1.24 2.59 -17.69
N LEU A 190 -0.76 3.71 -17.18
CA LEU A 190 -1.53 4.51 -16.23
C LEU A 190 -2.78 5.08 -16.93
N ALA A 191 -3.86 5.19 -16.17
CA ALA A 191 -5.03 5.93 -16.65
C ALA A 191 -4.63 7.39 -16.94
N PRO A 192 -5.18 8.01 -18.00
CA PRO A 192 -4.88 9.41 -18.33
C PRO A 192 -5.12 10.33 -17.10
N GLY A 193 -4.16 11.20 -16.82
CA GLY A 193 -4.20 12.13 -15.69
C GLY A 193 -3.91 11.53 -14.31
N LEU A 194 -3.70 10.20 -14.19
CA LEU A 194 -3.45 9.57 -12.89
C LEU A 194 -2.14 10.05 -12.26
N ALA A 195 -1.06 10.15 -13.03
CA ALA A 195 0.23 10.63 -12.50
C ALA A 195 0.11 12.04 -11.93
N GLN A 196 -0.55 12.94 -12.66
CA GLN A 196 -0.82 14.30 -12.20
C GLN A 196 -1.70 14.31 -10.95
N PHE A 197 -2.78 13.52 -10.93
CA PHE A 197 -3.66 13.40 -9.77
C PHE A 197 -2.91 12.89 -8.51
N VAL A 198 -2.02 11.91 -8.68
CA VAL A 198 -1.20 11.40 -7.58
C VAL A 198 -0.22 12.46 -7.07
N ASP A 199 0.41 13.20 -7.96
CA ASP A 199 1.32 14.30 -7.61
C ASP A 199 0.58 15.39 -6.82
N GLU A 200 -0.51 15.93 -7.34
CA GLU A 200 -1.33 16.97 -6.70
C GLU A 200 -1.84 16.52 -5.32
N THR A 201 -2.47 15.36 -5.25
CA THR A 201 -3.03 14.85 -3.98
C THR A 201 -1.96 14.41 -2.98
N SER A 202 -0.73 14.14 -3.42
CA SER A 202 0.39 13.88 -2.50
C SER A 202 0.97 15.16 -1.93
N ARG A 203 0.94 16.27 -2.67
CA ARG A 203 1.31 17.61 -2.17
C ARG A 203 0.33 18.13 -1.12
N GLU A 204 -0.96 17.86 -1.31
CA GLU A 204 -2.08 18.37 -0.51
C GLU A 204 -2.61 17.34 0.50
N CYS A 205 -1.84 16.31 0.83
CA CYS A 205 -2.31 15.28 1.76
C CYS A 205 -2.19 15.72 3.22
N ASP A 206 -3.00 15.12 4.08
CA ASP A 206 -3.06 15.40 5.52
C ASP A 206 -1.67 15.38 6.20
N PHE A 207 -0.72 14.55 5.72
CA PHE A 207 0.64 14.50 6.25
C PHE A 207 1.44 15.75 5.91
N MET A 208 1.28 16.31 4.71
CA MET A 208 1.92 17.56 4.29
C MET A 208 1.24 18.77 4.91
N GLU A 209 -0.10 18.79 5.02
CA GLU A 209 -0.85 19.82 5.74
C GLU A 209 -0.37 19.93 7.18
N ARG A 210 -0.17 18.80 7.86
CA ARG A 210 0.32 18.79 9.24
C ARG A 210 1.73 19.40 9.37
N VAL A 211 2.59 19.19 8.39
CA VAL A 211 3.92 19.83 8.37
C VAL A 211 3.79 21.35 8.24
N ALA A 212 2.86 21.83 7.40
CA ALA A 212 2.60 23.26 7.25
C ALA A 212 2.05 23.90 8.53
N ASP A 213 1.17 23.19 9.24
CA ASP A 213 0.60 23.64 10.52
C ASP A 213 1.66 23.74 11.62
N ASP A 214 2.57 22.76 11.68
CA ASP A 214 3.62 22.70 12.69
C ASP A 214 4.78 23.67 12.41
N GLU A 215 4.98 24.10 11.17
CA GLU A 215 6.07 25.01 10.73
C GLU A 215 5.52 26.15 9.84
N PRO A 216 4.86 27.16 10.43
CA PRO A 216 4.39 28.32 9.68
C PRO A 216 5.53 29.02 8.94
N GLY A 217 5.42 29.15 7.62
CA GLY A 217 6.45 29.76 6.77
C GLY A 217 7.35 28.75 6.03
N LEU A 218 7.21 27.45 6.28
CA LEU A 218 7.84 26.43 5.46
C LEU A 218 7.14 26.38 4.08
N ASN A 219 7.95 26.39 3.01
CA ASN A 219 7.43 26.13 1.68
C ASN A 219 7.23 24.61 1.49
N THR A 220 5.99 24.17 1.68
CA THR A 220 5.62 22.75 1.53
C THR A 220 5.82 22.21 0.12
N GLU A 221 5.69 23.07 -0.89
CA GLU A 221 5.96 22.68 -2.27
C GLU A 221 7.43 22.39 -2.51
N GLU A 222 8.33 23.21 -2.00
CA GLU A 222 9.78 22.93 -2.09
C GLU A 222 10.16 21.69 -1.30
N LEU A 223 9.56 21.47 -0.13
CA LEU A 223 9.77 20.26 0.66
C LEU A 223 9.35 19.03 -0.13
N PHE A 224 8.13 19.03 -0.67
CA PHE A 224 7.63 17.92 -1.48
C PHE A 224 8.53 17.64 -2.70
N ASN A 225 8.88 18.67 -3.47
CA ASN A 225 9.72 18.53 -4.65
C ASN A 225 11.11 17.95 -4.32
N ARG A 226 11.69 18.34 -3.18
CA ARG A 226 12.96 17.79 -2.69
C ARG A 226 12.83 16.31 -2.32
N GLU A 227 11.79 15.93 -1.58
CA GLU A 227 11.53 14.54 -1.21
C GLU A 227 11.22 13.69 -2.45
N TRP A 228 10.39 14.20 -3.35
CA TRP A 228 10.07 13.54 -4.62
C TRP A 228 11.32 13.28 -5.47
N THR A 229 12.17 14.28 -5.65
CA THR A 229 13.42 14.14 -6.40
C THR A 229 14.36 13.12 -5.76
N ARG A 230 14.46 13.11 -4.43
CA ARG A 230 15.26 12.15 -3.66
C ARG A 230 14.73 10.72 -3.87
N HIS A 231 13.43 10.51 -3.72
CA HIS A 231 12.80 9.21 -3.92
C HIS A 231 12.89 8.75 -5.37
N LEU A 232 12.60 9.62 -6.33
CA LEU A 232 12.69 9.29 -7.74
C LEU A 232 14.11 8.85 -8.12
N LYS A 233 15.13 9.56 -7.68
CA LYS A 233 16.53 9.18 -7.92
C LYS A 233 16.88 7.82 -7.31
N HIS A 234 16.41 7.56 -6.09
CA HIS A 234 16.63 6.28 -5.41
C HIS A 234 15.91 5.14 -6.13
N PHE A 235 14.61 5.27 -6.37
CA PHE A 235 13.78 4.23 -6.99
C PHE A 235 14.15 3.98 -8.46
N SER A 236 14.55 5.02 -9.19
CA SER A 236 15.06 4.83 -10.55
C SER A 236 16.30 3.95 -10.59
N ARG A 237 17.23 4.12 -9.65
CA ARG A 237 18.41 3.26 -9.54
C ARG A 237 18.07 1.83 -9.10
N GLN A 238 17.03 1.69 -8.28
CA GLN A 238 16.62 0.40 -7.74
C GLN A 238 15.82 -0.44 -8.75
N PHE A 239 14.91 0.19 -9.49
CA PHE A 239 13.89 -0.50 -10.28
C PHE A 239 14.03 -0.33 -11.81
N LEU A 240 14.75 0.67 -12.29
CA LEU A 240 14.91 0.90 -13.73
C LEU A 240 16.29 0.46 -14.20
N VAL A 241 16.31 -0.21 -15.34
CA VAL A 241 17.56 -0.54 -16.02
C VAL A 241 18.03 0.67 -16.80
N GLU A 242 19.26 1.10 -16.57
CA GLU A 242 19.80 2.36 -17.08
C GLU A 242 19.74 2.45 -18.60
N THR A 243 20.38 1.52 -19.31
CA THR A 243 20.47 1.56 -20.76
C THR A 243 19.47 0.65 -21.46
N PRO A 244 18.90 1.07 -22.61
CA PRO A 244 18.05 0.22 -23.43
C PRO A 244 18.71 -1.09 -23.84
N ARG A 245 20.02 -1.06 -24.14
CA ARG A 245 20.79 -2.25 -24.54
C ARG A 245 20.86 -3.29 -23.41
N GLN A 246 21.19 -2.84 -22.22
CA GLN A 246 21.25 -3.71 -21.02
C GLN A 246 19.85 -4.26 -20.71
N HIS A 247 18.80 -3.46 -20.83
CA HIS A 247 17.45 -3.92 -20.55
C HIS A 247 17.00 -5.00 -21.54
N ARG A 248 17.26 -4.85 -22.86
CA ARG A 248 16.98 -5.91 -23.83
C ARG A 248 17.75 -7.19 -23.51
N TYR A 249 19.02 -7.06 -23.12
CA TYR A 249 19.82 -8.22 -22.70
C TYR A 249 19.17 -8.96 -21.51
N ILE A 250 18.75 -8.25 -20.46
CA ILE A 250 18.05 -8.82 -19.29
C ILE A 250 16.75 -9.50 -19.72
N LEU A 251 15.92 -8.83 -20.53
CA LEU A 251 14.64 -9.38 -21.00
C LEU A 251 14.85 -10.67 -21.81
N THR A 252 15.85 -10.71 -22.70
CA THR A 252 16.21 -11.93 -23.46
C THR A 252 16.61 -13.07 -22.53
N HIS A 253 17.44 -12.80 -21.50
CA HIS A 253 17.82 -13.81 -20.51
C HIS A 253 16.65 -14.29 -19.62
N MET A 254 15.56 -13.52 -19.57
CA MET A 254 14.35 -13.90 -18.86
C MET A 254 13.31 -14.61 -19.76
N GLY A 255 13.63 -14.91 -21.02
CA GLY A 255 12.68 -15.48 -21.97
C GLY A 255 11.52 -14.53 -22.28
N LEU A 256 11.81 -13.23 -22.37
CA LEU A 256 10.85 -12.14 -22.63
C LEU A 256 11.16 -11.40 -23.94
N GLU A 257 11.65 -12.12 -24.95
CA GLU A 257 12.08 -11.58 -26.24
C GLU A 257 10.96 -10.77 -26.92
N ASN A 258 9.71 -11.14 -26.73
CA ASN A 258 8.55 -10.43 -27.27
C ASN A 258 8.50 -8.97 -26.82
N PHE A 259 9.05 -8.64 -25.66
CA PHE A 259 9.16 -7.27 -25.17
C PHE A 259 10.39 -6.52 -25.71
N CYS A 260 11.29 -7.19 -26.43
CA CYS A 260 12.48 -6.55 -26.98
C CYS A 260 12.22 -5.84 -28.31
N VAL A 261 11.05 -6.05 -28.92
CA VAL A 261 10.65 -5.50 -30.22
C VAL A 261 9.82 -4.22 -30.03
N GLU A 262 10.05 -3.22 -30.89
CA GLU A 262 9.21 -2.01 -30.91
C GLU A 262 7.82 -2.30 -31.50
N PRO A 263 6.74 -1.67 -30.99
CA PRO A 263 6.72 -0.63 -29.95
C PRO A 263 6.66 -1.17 -28.50
N TYR A 264 6.63 -2.47 -28.32
CA TYR A 264 6.43 -3.09 -27.00
C TYR A 264 7.55 -2.72 -26.02
N PHE A 265 8.78 -2.64 -26.49
CA PHE A 265 9.93 -2.28 -25.66
C PHE A 265 9.83 -0.85 -25.12
N SER A 266 9.53 0.11 -25.96
CA SER A 266 9.36 1.49 -25.55
C SER A 266 8.17 1.66 -24.60
N ASN A 267 7.06 0.99 -24.88
CA ASN A 267 5.87 1.00 -24.01
C ASN A 267 6.17 0.40 -22.63
N LEU A 268 6.89 -0.72 -22.59
CA LEU A 268 7.31 -1.35 -21.34
C LEU A 268 8.13 -0.38 -20.47
N ARG A 269 9.17 0.22 -21.07
CA ARG A 269 10.04 1.17 -20.36
C ARG A 269 9.30 2.42 -19.88
N ASN A 270 8.36 2.92 -20.68
CA ASN A 270 7.54 4.07 -20.29
C ASN A 270 6.63 3.72 -19.11
N ASN A 271 5.90 2.60 -19.18
CA ASN A 271 5.06 2.14 -18.08
C ASN A 271 5.87 1.93 -16.79
N MET A 272 7.07 1.35 -16.89
CA MET A 272 7.98 1.20 -15.75
C MET A 272 8.36 2.54 -15.13
N ARG A 273 8.71 3.53 -15.96
CA ARG A 273 9.09 4.88 -15.50
C ARG A 273 7.92 5.57 -14.81
N GLU A 274 6.75 5.60 -15.43
CA GLU A 274 5.56 6.21 -14.89
C GLU A 274 5.16 5.60 -13.53
N LEU A 275 5.26 4.28 -13.37
CA LEU A 275 4.99 3.62 -12.09
C LEU A 275 6.00 3.99 -11.02
N VAL A 276 7.28 4.12 -11.37
CA VAL A 276 8.33 4.57 -10.44
C VAL A 276 8.12 6.03 -10.01
N GLU A 277 7.69 6.90 -10.94
CA GLU A 277 7.33 8.30 -10.65
C GLU A 277 6.13 8.38 -9.70
N VAL A 278 5.09 7.59 -9.94
CA VAL A 278 3.93 7.47 -9.02
C VAL A 278 4.37 7.00 -7.63
N LEU A 279 5.21 5.98 -7.54
CA LEU A 279 5.71 5.48 -6.26
C LEU A 279 6.49 6.57 -5.50
N ALA A 280 7.33 7.33 -6.22
CA ALA A 280 8.09 8.44 -5.65
C ALA A 280 7.18 9.55 -5.13
N ALA A 281 6.11 9.91 -5.87
CA ALA A 281 5.16 10.93 -5.45
C ALA A 281 4.36 10.51 -4.20
N VAL A 282 3.90 9.24 -4.15
CA VAL A 282 3.20 8.73 -2.96
C VAL A 282 4.09 8.72 -1.72
N ALA A 283 5.36 8.31 -1.87
CA ALA A 283 6.32 8.30 -0.77
C ALA A 283 6.69 9.71 -0.30
N ALA A 284 6.86 10.66 -1.23
CA ALA A 284 7.19 12.05 -0.94
C ALA A 284 6.11 12.77 -0.12
N GLY A 285 4.84 12.37 -0.25
CA GLY A 285 3.75 12.90 0.57
C GLY A 285 3.84 12.54 2.06
N VAL A 286 4.82 11.70 2.48
CA VAL A 286 5.11 11.42 3.90
C VAL A 286 6.59 11.78 4.16
N PRO A 287 6.94 13.06 4.31
CA PRO A 287 8.32 13.52 4.38
C PRO A 287 9.05 12.96 5.61
N GLN A 288 10.37 12.68 5.48
CA GLN A 288 11.15 12.08 6.56
C GLN A 288 11.70 13.08 7.57
N GLN A 289 11.73 14.37 7.23
CA GLN A 289 12.40 15.37 8.06
C GLN A 289 11.51 15.86 9.20
N GLN A 290 12.05 15.89 10.40
CA GLN A 290 11.49 16.48 11.62
C GLN A 290 10.11 15.97 12.08
N HIS A 291 9.39 15.21 11.26
CA HIS A 291 8.08 14.66 11.56
C HIS A 291 8.10 13.14 11.64
N GLY A 292 7.23 12.60 12.46
CA GLY A 292 7.09 11.16 12.68
C GLY A 292 5.81 10.82 13.44
N PHE A 293 5.64 9.54 13.71
CA PHE A 293 4.53 9.04 14.51
C PHE A 293 4.93 9.01 15.98
N TYR A 294 4.38 9.91 16.77
CA TYR A 294 4.64 9.99 18.21
C TYR A 294 3.38 9.68 19.00
N ARG A 295 3.58 8.96 20.11
CA ARG A 295 2.48 8.58 20.99
C ARG A 295 1.81 9.80 21.61
N GLU A 296 0.50 9.86 21.53
CA GLU A 296 -0.30 10.87 22.21
C GLU A 296 -0.16 10.71 23.73
N GLN A 297 0.31 11.77 24.40
CA GLN A 297 0.38 11.80 25.86
C GLN A 297 -0.95 12.29 26.41
N HIS A 298 -1.69 11.40 27.09
CA HIS A 298 -2.80 11.85 27.89
C HIS A 298 -2.24 12.54 29.15
N SER A 299 -2.39 13.84 29.26
CA SER A 299 -2.18 14.58 30.51
C SER A 299 -3.28 14.18 31.51
N THR A 300 -3.09 13.11 32.24
CA THR A 300 -3.86 12.84 33.46
C THR A 300 -3.25 13.70 34.59
N PRO A 301 -4.05 14.53 35.28
CA PRO A 301 -3.53 15.36 36.37
C PRO A 301 -3.39 14.64 37.69
N GLU A 302 -3.13 13.33 37.72
CA GLU A 302 -2.97 12.57 38.96
C GLU A 302 -1.67 11.75 38.96
N SER A 303 -0.71 12.25 39.64
CA SER A 303 0.23 11.69 40.63
C SER A 303 1.60 12.36 40.57
N SER A 304 1.73 13.45 41.30
CA SER A 304 2.99 14.17 41.56
C SER A 304 3.86 13.50 42.64
N LEU A 305 3.87 12.18 42.80
CA LEU A 305 4.63 11.47 43.82
C LEU A 305 5.34 10.19 43.34
N ALA A 306 5.78 10.12 42.08
CA ALA A 306 6.66 9.03 41.62
C ALA A 306 8.02 9.56 41.24
N LYS A 307 9.03 9.15 42.03
CA LYS A 307 10.47 9.35 41.81
C LYS A 307 10.86 8.72 40.47
N SER A 308 11.56 9.50 39.63
CA SER A 308 12.17 9.18 38.33
C SER A 308 11.19 8.63 37.27
N PRO A 309 11.11 9.29 36.10
CA PRO A 309 10.39 8.72 34.97
C PRO A 309 11.06 7.39 34.58
N PRO A 310 10.28 6.29 34.38
CA PRO A 310 10.83 5.10 33.78
C PRO A 310 11.39 5.48 32.40
N PRO A 311 12.50 4.85 31.94
CA PRO A 311 13.03 5.11 30.62
C PRO A 311 11.91 4.92 29.59
N PRO A 312 11.84 5.72 28.52
CA PRO A 312 10.80 5.61 27.52
C PRO A 312 10.82 4.18 26.97
N ARG A 313 9.87 3.36 27.38
CA ARG A 313 9.62 2.07 26.72
C ARG A 313 9.19 2.44 25.31
N HIS A 314 9.99 2.09 24.32
CA HIS A 314 9.66 2.17 22.92
C HIS A 314 8.55 1.12 22.63
N ASP A 315 7.31 1.42 23.04
CA ASP A 315 6.13 0.57 22.80
C ASP A 315 5.69 0.62 21.32
N GLY A 316 6.35 1.39 20.47
CA GLY A 316 6.02 1.57 19.07
C GLY A 316 7.03 0.95 18.12
N LEU A 317 6.68 0.92 16.84
CA LEU A 317 7.58 0.57 15.74
C LEU A 317 8.62 1.68 15.52
N SER A 318 9.73 1.33 14.86
CA SER A 318 10.67 2.34 14.36
C SER A 318 9.95 3.32 13.41
N GLN A 319 10.42 4.56 13.34
CA GLN A 319 9.81 5.58 12.49
C GLN A 319 9.83 5.18 11.01
N ASP A 320 10.87 4.47 10.57
CA ASP A 320 11.01 4.02 9.19
C ASP A 320 9.99 2.92 8.85
N VAL A 321 9.79 1.94 9.75
CA VAL A 321 8.75 0.92 9.58
C VAL A 321 7.36 1.55 9.62
N ALA A 322 7.10 2.49 10.54
CA ALA A 322 5.81 3.16 10.60
C ALA A 322 5.50 3.96 9.33
N ARG A 323 6.50 4.69 8.78
CA ARG A 323 6.37 5.36 7.47
C ARG A 323 6.16 4.38 6.34
N HIS A 324 6.89 3.28 6.34
CA HIS A 324 6.73 2.26 5.32
C HIS A 324 5.28 1.73 5.29
N CYS A 325 4.71 1.41 6.44
CA CYS A 325 3.34 0.92 6.54
C CYS A 325 2.29 1.99 6.16
N ILE A 326 2.50 3.26 6.49
CA ILE A 326 1.55 4.31 6.08
C ILE A 326 1.60 4.60 4.58
N VAL A 327 2.75 4.47 3.92
CA VAL A 327 2.84 4.57 2.46
C VAL A 327 2.11 3.41 1.77
N GLN A 328 2.12 2.19 2.33
CA GLN A 328 1.26 1.09 1.85
C GLN A 328 -0.23 1.49 1.90
N ALA A 329 -0.68 2.06 3.02
CA ALA A 329 -2.05 2.55 3.14
C ALA A 329 -2.34 3.65 2.10
N ARG A 330 -1.39 4.56 1.83
CA ARG A 330 -1.54 5.58 0.79
C ARG A 330 -1.64 4.99 -0.62
N LEU A 331 -0.85 3.98 -0.95
CA LEU A 331 -0.96 3.28 -2.24
C LEU A 331 -2.36 2.65 -2.41
N LEU A 332 -2.89 2.05 -1.36
CA LEU A 332 -4.26 1.50 -1.36
C LEU A 332 -5.31 2.60 -1.55
N ALA A 333 -5.11 3.79 -0.98
CA ALA A 333 -6.02 4.91 -1.13
C ALA A 333 -6.23 5.33 -2.60
N TYR A 334 -5.22 5.19 -3.45
CA TYR A 334 -5.34 5.48 -4.89
C TYR A 334 -6.13 4.43 -5.69
N ARG A 335 -6.62 3.36 -5.03
CA ARG A 335 -7.55 2.40 -5.62
C ARG A 335 -9.00 2.66 -5.21
N THR A 336 -9.25 3.69 -4.43
CA THR A 336 -10.57 4.04 -3.92
C THR A 336 -11.65 4.08 -5.01
N GLU A 337 -12.86 3.77 -4.62
CA GLU A 337 -14.07 4.01 -5.42
C GLU A 337 -14.77 5.31 -5.04
N ASP A 338 -14.26 6.04 -4.05
CA ASP A 338 -14.72 7.39 -3.72
C ASP A 338 -14.22 8.39 -4.77
N PRO A 339 -15.11 9.18 -5.40
CA PRO A 339 -14.71 10.12 -6.45
C PRO A 339 -13.86 11.30 -5.96
N LYS A 340 -13.79 11.55 -4.64
CA LYS A 340 -13.06 12.71 -4.11
C LYS A 340 -11.77 12.38 -3.41
N LEU A 341 -11.80 11.43 -2.49
CA LEU A 341 -10.67 11.18 -1.61
C LEU A 341 -10.55 9.72 -1.25
N GLY A 342 -9.41 9.16 -1.59
CA GLY A 342 -9.04 7.84 -1.16
C GLY A 342 -8.64 7.80 0.31
N VAL A 343 -9.17 6.80 1.03
CA VAL A 343 -8.65 6.39 2.33
C VAL A 343 -8.15 4.97 2.20
N GLY A 344 -6.95 4.72 2.71
CA GLY A 344 -6.36 3.39 2.77
C GLY A 344 -6.05 2.99 4.20
N ALA A 345 -6.14 1.70 4.48
CA ALA A 345 -5.86 1.11 5.77
C ALA A 345 -5.08 -0.19 5.64
N VAL A 346 -4.08 -0.39 6.48
CA VAL A 346 -3.30 -1.63 6.57
C VAL A 346 -3.20 -2.03 8.04
N ILE A 347 -3.39 -3.32 8.32
CA ILE A 347 -3.32 -3.87 9.68
C ILE A 347 -2.16 -4.86 9.71
N TRP A 348 -1.19 -4.58 10.54
CA TRP A 348 -0.06 -5.44 10.85
C TRP A 348 -0.15 -5.93 12.29
N ALA A 349 0.31 -7.14 12.55
CA ALA A 349 0.50 -7.64 13.90
C ALA A 349 1.97 -8.01 14.13
N LYS A 350 2.42 -7.90 15.36
CA LYS A 350 3.78 -8.26 15.77
C LYS A 350 3.74 -9.59 16.51
N GLY A 351 4.27 -10.64 15.86
CA GLY A 351 4.41 -11.96 16.45
C GLY A 351 5.48 -12.02 17.56
N GLN A 352 5.49 -13.12 18.32
CA GLN A 352 6.44 -13.30 19.42
C GLN A 352 7.82 -13.75 18.96
N SER A 353 7.92 -14.44 17.82
CA SER A 353 9.18 -14.87 17.23
C SER A 353 9.58 -13.92 16.11
N ALA A 354 10.84 -13.53 16.08
CA ALA A 354 11.41 -12.90 14.91
C ALA A 354 11.33 -13.90 13.73
N GLY A 355 10.65 -13.49 12.66
CA GLY A 355 10.68 -14.24 11.40
C GLY A 355 12.06 -14.10 10.76
N SER A 356 12.47 -15.11 10.02
CA SER A 356 13.69 -15.04 9.20
C SER A 356 13.48 -14.27 7.89
N ASP A 357 12.28 -13.76 7.66
CA ASP A 357 11.96 -12.92 6.50
C ASP A 357 12.31 -11.44 6.75
N GLY A 358 12.33 -10.62 5.70
CA GLY A 358 12.71 -9.23 5.79
C GLY A 358 11.72 -8.33 6.53
N THR A 359 10.55 -8.84 6.95
CA THR A 359 9.58 -8.11 7.77
C THR A 359 9.80 -8.32 9.27
N GLY A 360 10.79 -9.15 9.66
CA GLY A 360 11.08 -9.49 11.06
C GLY A 360 9.91 -10.24 11.70
N CYS A 361 9.42 -9.77 12.85
CA CYS A 361 8.27 -10.37 13.52
C CYS A 361 6.91 -9.80 13.05
N LEU A 362 6.88 -8.91 12.07
CA LEU A 362 5.65 -8.34 11.56
C LEU A 362 4.98 -9.25 10.51
N TYR A 363 3.66 -9.36 10.57
CA TYR A 363 2.89 -10.04 9.55
C TYR A 363 1.60 -9.30 9.23
N LEU A 364 1.17 -9.38 7.97
CA LEU A 364 -0.06 -8.74 7.50
C LEU A 364 -1.28 -9.46 8.09
N VAL A 365 -2.19 -8.69 8.68
CA VAL A 365 -3.52 -9.13 9.11
C VAL A 365 -4.56 -8.82 8.05
N GLY A 366 -4.54 -7.60 7.51
CA GLY A 366 -5.47 -7.21 6.46
C GLY A 366 -5.16 -5.82 5.93
N CYS A 367 -5.73 -5.52 4.77
CA CYS A 367 -5.65 -4.17 4.19
C CYS A 367 -6.93 -3.86 3.41
N GLY A 368 -7.20 -2.58 3.24
CA GLY A 368 -8.40 -2.12 2.55
C GLY A 368 -8.30 -0.66 2.10
N TYR A 369 -9.23 -0.31 1.27
CA TYR A 369 -9.49 1.07 0.85
C TYR A 369 -11.00 1.30 0.85
N ASN A 370 -11.43 2.56 0.89
CA ASN A 370 -12.85 2.86 0.87
C ASN A 370 -13.46 2.53 -0.50
N ALA A 371 -14.55 1.77 -0.49
CA ALA A 371 -15.19 1.24 -1.69
C ALA A 371 -16.68 0.98 -1.45
N TYR A 372 -17.43 0.79 -2.52
CA TYR A 372 -18.79 0.27 -2.40
C TYR A 372 -18.79 -1.23 -2.06
N PRO A 373 -19.91 -1.79 -1.56
CA PRO A 373 -19.97 -3.20 -1.20
C PRO A 373 -19.52 -4.12 -2.33
N ALA A 374 -18.70 -5.12 -1.99
CA ALA A 374 -18.15 -6.06 -2.97
C ALA A 374 -19.26 -6.79 -3.73
N GLY A 375 -19.12 -6.92 -5.05
CA GLY A 375 -20.09 -7.58 -5.92
C GLY A 375 -21.30 -6.72 -6.31
N SER A 376 -21.40 -5.49 -5.81
CA SER A 376 -22.45 -4.56 -6.20
C SER A 376 -22.07 -3.76 -7.45
N GLN A 377 -23.10 -3.25 -8.14
CA GLN A 377 -22.91 -2.37 -9.29
C GLN A 377 -22.72 -0.94 -8.79
N TYR A 378 -21.56 -0.38 -9.04
CA TYR A 378 -21.20 0.95 -8.59
C TYR A 378 -22.21 2.04 -9.02
N ALA A 379 -22.68 2.00 -10.27
CA ALA A 379 -23.59 3.01 -10.83
C ALA A 379 -24.95 3.10 -10.12
N GLU A 380 -25.34 2.08 -9.36
CA GLU A 380 -26.62 2.07 -8.64
C GLU A 380 -26.57 2.83 -7.30
N TYR A 381 -25.37 3.15 -6.81
CA TYR A 381 -25.23 3.89 -5.55
C TYR A 381 -25.18 5.39 -5.78
N PRO A 382 -25.75 6.18 -4.85
CA PRO A 382 -25.58 7.64 -4.87
C PRO A 382 -24.11 8.03 -4.84
N GLN A 383 -23.73 8.96 -5.74
CA GLN A 383 -22.37 9.43 -5.91
C GLN A 383 -22.13 10.83 -5.30
N MET A 384 -23.20 11.44 -4.77
CA MET A 384 -23.17 12.83 -4.36
C MET A 384 -22.61 13.04 -2.95
N ASP A 385 -22.00 14.17 -2.77
CA ASP A 385 -21.43 14.58 -1.47
C ASP A 385 -22.49 15.04 -0.47
N ASN A 386 -22.01 15.30 0.76
CA ASN A 386 -22.75 15.87 1.88
C ASN A 386 -23.33 17.28 1.63
N LYS A 387 -22.97 17.95 0.54
CA LYS A 387 -23.61 19.21 0.11
C LYS A 387 -25.02 19.01 -0.45
N GLN A 388 -25.40 17.77 -0.78
CA GLN A 388 -26.74 17.44 -1.22
C GLN A 388 -27.70 17.56 -0.04
N GLU A 389 -28.78 18.33 -0.20
CA GLU A 389 -29.81 18.51 0.84
C GLU A 389 -30.52 17.19 1.17
N ASP A 390 -30.81 16.38 0.14
CA ASP A 390 -31.38 15.06 0.32
C ASP A 390 -30.34 14.08 0.88
N ARG A 391 -30.47 13.79 2.17
CA ARG A 391 -29.58 12.88 2.89
C ARG A 391 -29.56 11.44 2.35
N GLN A 392 -30.62 10.99 1.67
CA GLN A 392 -30.69 9.66 1.09
C GLN A 392 -29.79 9.51 -0.14
N ARG A 393 -29.50 10.60 -0.83
CA ARG A 393 -28.65 10.66 -2.01
C ARG A 393 -27.16 10.81 -1.71
N ARG A 394 -26.79 10.87 -0.44
CA ARG A 394 -25.39 11.03 -0.02
C ARG A 394 -24.65 9.71 -0.03
N LYS A 395 -23.47 9.67 -0.65
CA LYS A 395 -22.64 8.47 -0.83
C LYS A 395 -22.19 7.82 0.48
N TYR A 396 -21.98 8.60 1.54
CA TYR A 396 -21.42 8.12 2.81
C TYR A 396 -22.22 7.02 3.50
N ARG A 397 -23.50 6.87 3.20
CA ARG A 397 -24.33 5.79 3.71
C ARG A 397 -24.05 4.43 3.06
N TYR A 398 -23.34 4.43 1.96
CA TYR A 398 -23.15 3.25 1.09
C TYR A 398 -21.69 2.86 0.93
N ILE A 399 -20.76 3.78 1.18
CA ILE A 399 -19.33 3.52 1.10
C ILE A 399 -18.88 2.78 2.36
N ILE A 400 -18.25 1.63 2.14
CA ILE A 400 -17.52 0.89 3.16
C ILE A 400 -16.19 1.62 3.39
N HIS A 401 -15.84 1.91 4.64
CA HIS A 401 -14.59 2.59 4.97
C HIS A 401 -13.39 1.66 4.84
N ALA A 402 -12.19 2.24 4.70
CA ALA A 402 -10.96 1.49 4.54
C ALA A 402 -10.69 0.54 5.70
N GLU A 403 -10.93 0.96 6.93
CA GLU A 403 -10.78 0.18 8.15
C GLU A 403 -11.78 -0.98 8.19
N GLN A 404 -13.03 -0.73 7.78
CA GLN A 404 -14.07 -1.76 7.68
C GLN A 404 -13.66 -2.82 6.66
N ASN A 405 -13.17 -2.42 5.49
CA ASN A 405 -12.68 -3.33 4.46
C ASN A 405 -11.46 -4.13 4.92
N ALA A 406 -10.49 -3.47 5.58
CA ALA A 406 -9.30 -4.13 6.11
C ALA A 406 -9.66 -5.22 7.13
N LEU A 407 -10.63 -4.96 8.00
CA LEU A 407 -11.11 -5.92 9.00
C LEU A 407 -12.00 -7.01 8.39
N THR A 408 -12.85 -6.67 7.42
CA THR A 408 -13.74 -7.63 6.75
C THR A 408 -12.93 -8.68 5.98
N PHE A 409 -11.90 -8.26 5.25
CA PHE A 409 -11.08 -9.14 4.41
C PHE A 409 -9.76 -9.54 5.06
N ARG A 410 -9.69 -9.47 6.39
CA ARG A 410 -8.50 -9.95 7.10
C ARG A 410 -8.30 -11.44 6.88
N THR A 411 -7.04 -11.82 6.76
CA THR A 411 -6.64 -13.20 6.48
C THR A 411 -6.28 -14.00 7.73
N ARG A 412 -6.15 -13.29 8.86
CA ARG A 412 -5.78 -13.88 10.16
C ARG A 412 -6.63 -13.31 11.28
N ALA A 413 -6.85 -14.12 12.31
CA ALA A 413 -7.43 -13.65 13.55
C ALA A 413 -6.46 -12.69 14.26
N ILE A 414 -7.01 -11.65 14.86
CA ILE A 414 -6.27 -10.76 15.75
C ILE A 414 -6.18 -11.46 17.10
N LYS A 415 -4.95 -11.65 17.58
CA LYS A 415 -4.69 -12.34 18.83
C LYS A 415 -4.51 -11.31 19.96
N PRO A 416 -5.15 -11.51 21.12
CA PRO A 416 -5.07 -10.54 22.24
C PRO A 416 -3.66 -10.32 22.77
N GLU A 417 -2.79 -11.34 22.68
CA GLU A 417 -1.42 -11.31 23.16
C GLU A 417 -0.42 -10.66 22.20
N GLU A 418 -0.83 -10.41 20.97
CA GLU A 418 0.04 -9.83 19.92
C GLU A 418 -0.35 -8.39 19.65
N PRO A 419 0.59 -7.42 19.77
CA PRO A 419 0.34 -6.04 19.37
C PRO A 419 -0.14 -5.97 17.93
N THR A 420 -1.32 -5.39 17.73
CA THR A 420 -1.93 -5.22 16.40
C THR A 420 -2.09 -3.76 16.10
N MET A 421 -1.51 -3.34 14.97
CA MET A 421 -1.33 -1.95 14.56
C MET A 421 -2.16 -1.66 13.32
N LEU A 422 -3.01 -0.65 13.39
CA LEU A 422 -3.75 -0.10 12.26
C LEU A 422 -3.03 1.15 11.74
N PHE A 423 -2.64 1.13 10.48
CA PHE A 423 -2.15 2.29 9.74
C PHE A 423 -3.27 2.78 8.83
N VAL A 424 -3.71 4.00 9.02
CA VAL A 424 -4.80 4.58 8.23
C VAL A 424 -4.49 6.01 7.85
N THR A 425 -4.77 6.36 6.59
CA THR A 425 -4.38 7.65 6.00
C THR A 425 -5.17 8.84 6.54
N LYS A 426 -6.29 8.60 7.22
CA LYS A 426 -7.11 9.60 7.90
C LYS A 426 -7.51 9.15 9.29
N CYS A 427 -7.78 10.10 10.16
CA CYS A 427 -8.34 9.83 11.48
C CYS A 427 -9.58 8.92 11.37
N PRO A 428 -9.68 7.82 12.15
CA PRO A 428 -10.87 6.98 12.17
C PRO A 428 -12.12 7.74 12.62
N CYS A 429 -13.20 7.58 11.87
CA CYS A 429 -14.49 8.20 12.19
C CYS A 429 -15.26 7.44 13.28
N ASP A 430 -16.35 8.04 13.77
CA ASP A 430 -17.18 7.50 14.84
C ASP A 430 -17.85 6.16 14.51
N GLU A 431 -18.02 5.85 13.22
CA GLU A 431 -18.51 4.55 12.76
C GLU A 431 -17.45 3.46 12.86
N CYS A 432 -16.17 3.79 12.54
CA CYS A 432 -15.05 2.84 12.58
C CYS A 432 -14.54 2.59 14.01
N VAL A 433 -14.62 3.59 14.91
CA VAL A 433 -14.07 3.50 16.25
C VAL A 433 -14.57 2.28 17.05
N PRO A 434 -15.88 1.95 17.11
CA PRO A 434 -16.36 0.76 17.82
C PRO A 434 -15.84 -0.54 17.19
N LEU A 435 -15.73 -0.59 15.87
CA LEU A 435 -15.23 -1.76 15.14
C LEU A 435 -13.74 -2.00 15.42
N ILE A 436 -12.92 -0.94 15.38
CA ILE A 436 -11.49 -1.00 15.68
C ILE A 436 -11.27 -1.52 17.11
N ARG A 437 -12.02 -0.98 18.07
CA ARG A 437 -11.95 -1.43 19.47
C ARG A 437 -12.42 -2.87 19.64
N GLY A 438 -13.53 -3.25 19.05
CA GLY A 438 -14.11 -4.59 19.12
C GLY A 438 -13.24 -5.64 18.42
N ALA A 439 -12.45 -5.25 17.44
CA ALA A 439 -11.52 -6.15 16.74
C ALA A 439 -10.25 -6.45 17.55
N GLY A 440 -9.94 -5.70 18.61
CA GLY A 440 -8.73 -5.89 19.42
C GLY A 440 -7.49 -5.18 18.86
N ILE A 441 -7.66 -4.14 18.06
CA ILE A 441 -6.56 -3.27 17.63
C ILE A 441 -5.96 -2.59 18.86
N THR A 442 -4.64 -2.63 18.99
CA THR A 442 -3.92 -2.09 20.15
C THR A 442 -3.24 -0.75 19.86
N HIS A 443 -2.89 -0.49 18.59
CA HIS A 443 -2.18 0.71 18.17
C HIS A 443 -2.82 1.29 16.89
N ILE A 444 -2.90 2.61 16.80
CA ILE A 444 -3.37 3.34 15.61
C ILE A 444 -2.30 4.35 15.22
N TYR A 445 -1.90 4.30 13.93
CA TYR A 445 -0.97 5.25 13.31
C TYR A 445 -1.76 6.05 12.26
N THR A 446 -1.88 7.37 12.46
CA THR A 446 -2.73 8.23 11.61
C THR A 446 -2.35 9.71 11.71
N THR A 447 -3.12 10.55 11.05
CA THR A 447 -3.11 12.01 11.20
C THR A 447 -4.26 12.47 12.10
N ASP A 448 -4.28 13.74 12.52
CA ASP A 448 -5.29 14.29 13.42
C ASP A 448 -6.08 15.50 12.85
N GLN A 449 -5.92 15.81 11.55
CA GLN A 449 -6.57 16.99 10.93
C GLN A 449 -8.09 17.04 11.08
N ASP A 450 -8.74 15.86 11.07
CA ASP A 450 -10.20 15.76 11.19
C ASP A 450 -10.66 15.44 12.61
N ARG A 451 -9.74 15.29 13.54
CA ARG A 451 -10.02 14.94 14.93
C ARG A 451 -10.96 15.94 15.58
N ASP A 452 -11.90 15.44 16.37
CA ASP A 452 -12.92 16.20 17.11
C ASP A 452 -13.82 17.09 16.23
N LYS A 453 -13.83 16.87 14.91
CA LYS A 453 -14.71 17.57 13.97
C LYS A 453 -15.97 16.73 13.69
N ASP A 454 -17.12 17.42 13.67
CA ASP A 454 -18.36 16.91 13.10
C ASP A 454 -18.57 17.53 11.72
N LYS A 455 -18.52 16.69 10.68
CA LYS A 455 -18.72 17.12 9.28
C LYS A 455 -20.13 16.77 8.77
N GLY A 456 -21.06 16.51 9.67
CA GLY A 456 -22.46 16.23 9.39
C GLY A 456 -22.73 14.76 9.07
N ASP A 457 -22.22 14.21 7.97
CA ASP A 457 -22.41 12.79 7.64
C ASP A 457 -21.33 11.91 8.24
N ILE A 458 -20.14 12.46 8.49
CA ILE A 458 -19.01 11.78 9.11
C ILE A 458 -18.57 12.61 10.32
N SER A 459 -18.57 11.96 11.48
CA SER A 459 -18.14 12.53 12.76
C SER A 459 -16.86 11.84 13.25
N TYR A 460 -15.98 12.59 13.91
CA TYR A 460 -14.69 12.12 14.44
C TYR A 460 -14.56 12.38 15.96
N LEU A 461 -15.67 12.56 16.65
CA LEU A 461 -15.71 12.93 18.07
C LEU A 461 -15.29 11.79 19.00
N ARG A 462 -15.49 10.52 18.54
CA ARG A 462 -15.19 9.34 19.36
C ARG A 462 -13.73 8.92 19.34
N PHE A 463 -12.95 9.38 18.38
CA PHE A 463 -11.54 8.99 18.28
C PHE A 463 -10.75 9.37 19.53
N SER A 464 -10.94 10.59 20.03
CA SER A 464 -10.28 11.07 21.25
C SER A 464 -10.67 10.25 22.50
N SER A 465 -11.88 9.69 22.54
CA SER A 465 -12.39 8.87 23.64
C SER A 465 -11.89 7.42 23.66
N LEU A 466 -11.14 6.97 22.65
CA LEU A 466 -10.56 5.63 22.62
C LEU A 466 -9.55 5.47 23.76
N LYS A 467 -9.95 4.76 24.81
CA LYS A 467 -9.09 4.33 25.92
C LYS A 467 -8.51 2.95 25.61
N ASN A 468 -7.34 2.65 26.15
CA ASN A 468 -6.62 1.37 25.99
C ASN A 468 -6.11 1.05 24.56
N ILE A 469 -6.13 2.03 23.67
CA ILE A 469 -5.49 1.95 22.36
C ILE A 469 -4.44 3.06 22.29
N SER A 470 -3.20 2.68 22.01
CA SER A 470 -2.10 3.64 21.81
C SER A 470 -2.28 4.37 20.47
N LYS A 471 -2.33 5.69 20.50
CA LYS A 471 -2.46 6.51 19.31
C LYS A 471 -1.11 7.12 18.98
N PHE A 472 -0.65 6.88 17.78
CA PHE A 472 0.58 7.44 17.21
C PHE A 472 0.19 8.42 16.11
N ILE A 473 0.32 9.70 16.42
CA ILE A 473 -0.11 10.79 15.55
C ILE A 473 1.10 11.34 14.81
N TRP A 474 0.91 11.61 13.53
CA TRP A 474 1.91 12.28 12.70
C TRP A 474 2.08 13.72 13.17
N GLN A 475 3.27 14.06 13.66
CA GLN A 475 3.58 15.37 14.23
C GLN A 475 5.10 15.62 14.25
N LYS A 476 5.48 16.86 14.53
CA LYS A 476 6.88 17.25 14.71
C LYS A 476 7.54 16.47 15.83
N SER A 477 8.80 16.11 15.65
CA SER A 477 9.61 15.42 16.67
C SER A 477 9.63 16.24 17.97
N PRO A 478 9.29 15.68 19.13
CA PRO A 478 9.41 16.37 20.40
C PRO A 478 10.87 16.72 20.65
N SER A 479 11.17 18.02 20.76
CA SER A 479 12.53 18.48 21.06
C SER A 479 12.99 17.98 22.43
N PRO A 480 14.22 17.47 22.59
CA PRO A 480 14.72 16.95 23.88
C PRO A 480 14.86 18.00 25.00
N GLY A 481 14.42 19.24 24.79
CA GLY A 481 14.54 20.36 25.74
C GLY A 481 13.25 21.06 26.14
N SER A 482 12.06 20.66 25.65
CA SER A 482 10.79 21.30 25.97
C SER A 482 10.09 20.63 27.18
N ALA A 483 10.79 20.42 28.27
CA ALA A 483 10.13 20.30 29.56
C ALA A 483 9.64 21.71 29.92
N SER A 484 8.33 21.93 29.78
CA SER A 484 7.62 23.17 30.05
C SER A 484 8.09 23.82 31.33
N SER A 485 8.76 24.97 31.22
CA SER A 485 8.86 25.89 32.35
C SER A 485 7.46 26.26 32.83
N PRO A 486 7.18 26.16 34.14
CA PRO A 486 5.88 26.58 34.65
C PRO A 486 5.75 28.08 34.43
N HIS A 487 4.86 28.50 33.53
CA HIS A 487 4.45 29.87 33.40
C HIS A 487 3.94 30.35 34.75
N ARG A 488 4.76 31.19 35.39
CA ARG A 488 4.43 32.00 36.55
C ARG A 488 3.23 32.86 36.19
N ALA A 489 2.06 32.51 36.73
CA ALA A 489 0.90 33.34 36.69
C ALA A 489 1.18 34.60 37.49
N ASN A 490 1.49 35.69 36.83
CA ASN A 490 1.38 37.02 37.42
C ASN A 490 -0.02 37.54 37.12
N GLY A 491 -0.79 37.69 38.18
CA GLY A 491 -2.09 38.36 38.15
C GLY A 491 -1.96 39.79 37.72
N CYS A 492 -2.90 40.20 36.88
CA CYS A 492 -3.26 41.59 36.76
C CYS A 492 -4.77 41.75 36.56
N VAL A 493 -5.29 42.49 37.50
CA VAL A 493 -6.59 43.07 37.73
C VAL A 493 -7.21 43.69 36.49
N GLY A 494 -8.53 43.54 36.38
CA GLY A 494 -9.39 43.95 35.27
C GLY A 494 -9.44 45.43 34.92
N LYS A 495 -10.06 45.70 33.79
CA LYS A 495 -11.02 46.78 33.58
C LYS A 495 -11.73 46.69 32.20
N HIS A 496 -13.04 46.67 32.30
CA HIS A 496 -14.09 47.30 31.48
C HIS A 496 -13.91 47.61 29.97
N SER A 497 -14.84 46.99 29.21
CA SER A 497 -15.76 47.65 28.29
C SER A 497 -15.24 48.44 27.09
N ARG A 498 -15.57 48.00 25.90
CA ARG A 498 -16.47 48.66 24.94
C ARG A 498 -16.61 47.89 23.65
N GLN A 499 -17.86 47.67 23.27
CA GLN A 499 -18.30 47.29 21.92
C GLN A 499 -17.81 48.32 20.88
N THR A 500 -17.36 47.82 19.74
CA THR A 500 -17.62 48.43 18.44
C THR A 500 -17.57 47.34 17.37
N ASP A 501 -18.71 47.24 16.70
CA ASP A 501 -18.90 46.47 15.47
C ASP A 501 -17.97 46.99 14.38
N GLN A 502 -17.29 46.09 13.70
CA GLN A 502 -16.84 46.33 12.32
C GLN A 502 -16.87 45.00 11.54
N GLU A 503 -17.83 44.96 10.64
CA GLU A 503 -17.92 44.01 9.54
C GLU A 503 -16.65 44.11 8.67
N SER A 504 -16.01 43.01 8.43
CA SER A 504 -15.05 42.89 7.36
C SER A 504 -15.49 41.82 6.38
N HIS A 505 -15.87 42.26 5.21
CA HIS A 505 -16.21 41.46 4.05
C HIS A 505 -15.02 40.61 3.62
N SER A 506 -15.21 39.29 3.65
CA SER A 506 -14.32 38.34 2.98
C SER A 506 -14.84 38.07 1.58
N THR A 507 -14.12 38.52 0.60
CA THR A 507 -14.39 38.33 -0.83
C THR A 507 -14.11 36.88 -1.25
N LYS A 508 -15.17 36.15 -1.48
CA LYS A 508 -15.11 34.85 -2.17
C LYS A 508 -14.84 35.05 -3.66
N LYS A 509 -13.71 34.53 -4.16
CA LYS A 509 -13.46 34.42 -5.60
C LYS A 509 -14.39 33.37 -6.20
N LEU A 510 -15.32 33.85 -7.02
CA LEU A 510 -16.14 33.01 -7.91
C LEU A 510 -15.31 32.65 -9.14
N CYS A 511 -15.14 31.35 -9.42
CA CYS A 511 -14.71 30.89 -10.74
C CYS A 511 -15.91 30.93 -11.68
N THR A 512 -15.88 31.84 -12.65
CA THR A 512 -16.86 31.94 -13.72
C THR A 512 -16.55 30.89 -14.82
N ASN A 513 -17.52 30.02 -15.08
CA ASN A 513 -17.60 29.22 -16.29
C ASN A 513 -17.82 30.15 -17.50
N ARG A 514 -16.93 30.10 -18.47
CA ARG A 514 -17.16 30.65 -19.80
C ARG A 514 -17.84 29.60 -20.68
N SER A 515 -19.09 29.79 -20.96
CA SER A 515 -19.80 29.19 -22.07
C SER A 515 -19.36 29.83 -23.38
N HIS A 516 -18.91 29.03 -24.34
CA HIS A 516 -18.73 29.47 -25.73
C HIS A 516 -20.04 29.25 -26.48
N ASP A 517 -20.69 30.32 -26.80
CA ASP A 517 -21.73 30.36 -27.83
C ASP A 517 -21.05 30.40 -29.21
N SER A 518 -21.46 29.49 -30.07
CA SER A 518 -21.10 29.50 -31.49
C SER A 518 -22.22 30.20 -32.28
N PRO A 519 -21.91 31.11 -33.19
CA PRO A 519 -22.91 31.73 -34.03
C PRO A 519 -23.22 30.87 -35.25
N THR A 520 -24.51 30.62 -35.44
CA THR A 520 -25.09 30.16 -36.70
C THR A 520 -25.01 31.27 -37.75
N VAL A 521 -24.50 30.96 -38.95
CA VAL A 521 -24.72 31.75 -40.16
C VAL A 521 -25.25 30.82 -41.25
N SER A 522 -26.44 31.19 -41.69
CA SER A 522 -27.18 30.94 -42.95
C SER A 522 -26.57 29.94 -43.97
#